data_77e7a036f94c891319f5f71706189d1b
#
_entry.id   77e7a036f94c891319f5f71706189d1b
#
_cell.length_a   1.000
_cell.length_b   1.000
_cell.length_c   1.000
_cell.angle_alpha   90.00
_cell.angle_beta   90.00
_cell.angle_gamma   90.00
#
_symmetry.space_group_name_H-M   'P 1'
#
loop_
_entity.id
_entity.type
_entity.pdbx_description
1 polymer ?
#
loop_
_entity_poly.entity_id
_entity_poly.type
_entity_poly.pdbx_seq_one_letter_code
_entity_poly.pdbx_strand_id
1 'polypeptide(L)'
;MAWVSRRLFVPLFGVVALAFTLSACSSGTASGAIGTSGQTDAFLAVDTTSGPFVVIENLTSQPLIDINISLKSGILVFSDTIGRLEAKEKRQIRHSDFSSRDGTSFSLRIAKPRDITITAKNPDGKQLETTARWQ
;
A
#
# COMPACT_ATOMS: atom_id res chain seq x y z
N MET A 1 42.32 50.36 -29.31
CA MET A 1 41.27 51.15 -28.65
C MET A 1 40.46 50.18 -27.79
N ALA A 2 40.85 49.97 -26.57
CA ALA A 2 40.55 50.68 -25.34
C ALA A 2 39.04 50.64 -25.00
N TRP A 3 38.69 49.85 -23.98
CA TRP A 3 38.08 50.23 -22.68
C TRP A 3 37.60 49.00 -22.02
N VAL A 4 38.18 48.42 -21.03
CA VAL A 4 38.26 48.63 -19.60
C VAL A 4 36.93 49.11 -18.98
N SER A 5 36.28 48.19 -18.26
CA SER A 5 35.61 48.56 -17.02
C SER A 5 35.42 47.37 -16.11
N ARG A 6 36.24 47.35 -15.10
CA ARG A 6 36.10 46.65 -13.82
C ARG A 6 34.83 47.13 -13.13
N ARG A 7 34.06 46.22 -12.55
CA ARG A 7 33.46 46.50 -11.26
C ARG A 7 33.46 45.21 -10.41
N LEU A 8 34.36 45.26 -9.46
CA LEU A 8 34.25 44.50 -8.22
C LEU A 8 32.98 44.94 -7.49
N PHE A 9 32.20 43.99 -7.03
CA PHE A 9 31.33 44.19 -5.90
C PHE A 9 31.32 42.92 -5.03
N VAL A 10 32.06 43.00 -3.96
CA VAL A 10 31.85 42.24 -2.74
C VAL A 10 31.05 43.15 -1.85
N PRO A 11 29.93 42.71 -1.30
CA PRO A 11 29.87 42.65 0.16
C PRO A 11 29.07 41.46 0.70
N LEU A 12 29.60 40.96 1.76
CA LEU A 12 29.12 41.09 3.12
C LEU A 12 28.11 40.05 3.57
N PHE A 13 28.65 39.12 4.33
CA PHE A 13 28.15 38.56 5.60
C PHE A 13 26.66 38.73 5.89
N GLY A 14 26.01 37.62 6.01
CA GLY A 14 24.73 37.46 6.69
C GLY A 14 24.61 36.06 7.24
N VAL A 15 25.27 35.80 8.39
CA VAL A 15 25.03 34.64 9.21
C VAL A 15 23.68 34.86 9.87
N VAL A 16 22.66 34.13 9.39
CA VAL A 16 21.39 33.99 10.13
C VAL A 16 21.33 32.56 10.63
N ALA A 17 21.68 32.40 11.88
CA ALA A 17 21.39 31.21 12.63
C ALA A 17 19.88 31.19 12.93
N LEU A 18 19.12 30.38 12.19
CA LEU A 18 17.74 30.10 12.54
C LEU A 18 17.71 28.81 13.33
N ALA A 19 17.53 28.97 14.62
CA ALA A 19 17.18 27.90 15.53
C ALA A 19 15.78 27.39 15.16
N PHE A 20 15.70 26.20 14.59
CA PHE A 20 14.42 25.50 14.45
C PHE A 20 14.11 24.78 15.75
N THR A 21 13.20 25.35 16.48
CA THR A 21 12.51 24.74 17.60
C THR A 21 11.70 23.54 17.08
N LEU A 22 12.01 22.36 17.62
CA LEU A 22 11.18 21.17 17.49
C LEU A 22 9.84 21.42 18.17
N SER A 23 8.82 21.68 17.38
CA SER A 23 7.44 21.55 17.81
C SER A 23 6.99 20.11 17.59
N ALA A 24 7.12 19.29 18.60
CA ALA A 24 6.41 18.05 18.70
C ALA A 24 4.94 18.37 19.04
N CYS A 25 4.08 18.26 18.05
CA CYS A 25 2.65 18.15 18.23
C CYS A 25 2.10 17.30 17.13
N SER A 26 1.70 16.10 17.51
CA SER A 26 0.51 15.63 16.90
C SER A 26 -0.07 14.42 17.49
N SER A 27 -1.08 14.64 18.17
CA SER A 27 -2.18 13.72 18.35
C SER A 27 -3.04 13.77 17.11
N GLY A 28 -2.75 12.92 16.16
CA GLY A 28 -3.63 12.55 15.08
C GLY A 28 -4.15 11.15 15.35
N THR A 29 -5.32 11.06 15.96
CA THR A 29 -6.04 9.80 16.14
C THR A 29 -6.44 9.25 14.78
N ALA A 30 -5.62 8.41 14.21
CA ALA A 30 -6.01 7.57 13.09
C ALA A 30 -6.54 6.25 13.65
N SER A 31 -7.83 6.16 13.76
CA SER A 31 -8.54 4.90 13.99
C SER A 31 -8.19 3.91 12.90
N GLY A 32 -7.77 2.70 13.31
CA GLY A 32 -7.87 1.53 12.47
C GLY A 32 -6.59 0.94 11.93
N ALA A 33 -5.45 1.11 12.58
CA ALA A 33 -4.30 0.25 12.30
C ALA A 33 -4.40 -1.01 13.16
N ILE A 34 -4.92 -2.08 12.61
CA ILE A 34 -5.01 -3.35 13.29
C ILE A 34 -3.77 -4.17 12.98
N GLY A 35 -3.05 -4.43 14.07
CA GLY A 35 -2.28 -5.62 14.34
C GLY A 35 -1.40 -6.17 13.23
N THR A 36 -0.28 -5.53 12.99
CA THR A 36 0.82 -6.15 12.26
C THR A 36 1.73 -6.85 13.26
N SER A 37 1.59 -8.14 13.39
CA SER A 37 2.66 -8.96 13.95
C SER A 37 3.61 -9.33 12.81
N GLY A 38 4.73 -8.67 12.77
CA GLY A 38 5.76 -8.88 11.76
C GLY A 38 5.98 -7.61 10.93
N GLN A 39 7.05 -6.92 11.23
CA GLN A 39 7.50 -5.72 10.55
C GLN A 39 8.06 -6.10 9.17
N THR A 40 7.16 -6.37 8.24
CA THR A 40 7.44 -6.31 6.82
C THR A 40 6.86 -4.98 6.38
N ASP A 41 7.66 -4.14 5.74
CA ASP A 41 7.18 -2.89 5.15
C ASP A 41 5.90 -3.20 4.37
N ALA A 42 4.77 -2.69 4.85
CA ALA A 42 3.49 -3.02 4.26
C ALA A 42 3.45 -2.44 2.85
N PHE A 43 3.64 -3.30 1.85
CA PHE A 43 3.60 -2.89 0.45
C PHE A 43 2.18 -2.67 -0.07
N LEU A 44 1.19 -3.17 0.67
CA LEU A 44 -0.21 -3.15 0.26
C LEU A 44 -1.12 -3.00 1.49
N ALA A 45 -2.10 -2.10 1.40
CA ALA A 45 -3.19 -2.01 2.36
C ALA A 45 -4.38 -2.83 1.89
N VAL A 46 -5.10 -3.42 2.84
CA VAL A 46 -6.28 -4.25 2.60
C VAL A 46 -7.42 -3.79 3.51
N ASP A 47 -8.58 -3.53 2.92
CA ASP A 47 -9.82 -3.24 3.63
C ASP A 47 -10.88 -4.27 3.22
N THR A 48 -11.41 -4.98 4.19
CA THR A 48 -12.46 -5.99 4.04
C THR A 48 -13.80 -5.55 4.62
N THR A 49 -13.87 -4.31 5.10
CA THR A 49 -15.07 -3.75 5.73
C THR A 49 -15.99 -3.02 4.74
N SER A 50 -15.56 -2.87 3.50
CA SER A 50 -16.25 -2.10 2.46
C SER A 50 -17.44 -2.85 1.82
N GLY A 51 -18.25 -3.52 2.61
CA GLY A 51 -19.46 -4.21 2.15
C GLY A 51 -19.17 -5.41 1.24
N PRO A 52 -19.67 -5.43 -0.01
CA PRO A 52 -19.48 -6.58 -0.92
C PRO A 52 -18.12 -6.58 -1.63
N PHE A 53 -17.19 -5.73 -1.21
CA PHE A 53 -15.90 -5.55 -1.86
C PHE A 53 -14.75 -5.81 -0.89
N VAL A 54 -13.67 -6.36 -1.43
CA VAL A 54 -12.32 -6.26 -0.87
C VAL A 54 -11.65 -5.08 -1.56
N VAL A 55 -11.12 -4.16 -0.79
CA VAL A 55 -10.39 -3.00 -1.32
C VAL A 55 -8.92 -3.19 -1.04
N ILE A 56 -8.11 -3.12 -2.08
CA ILE A 56 -6.66 -3.17 -1.97
C ILE A 56 -6.05 -1.86 -2.48
N GLU A 57 -4.97 -1.42 -1.85
CA GLU A 57 -4.25 -0.22 -2.23
C GLU A 57 -2.75 -0.50 -2.26
N ASN A 58 -2.11 -0.22 -3.38
CA ASN A 58 -0.67 -0.31 -3.51
C ASN A 58 -0.01 0.86 -2.78
N LEU A 59 0.69 0.58 -1.70
CA LEU A 59 1.37 1.60 -0.90
C LEU A 59 2.75 1.99 -1.43
N THR A 60 3.25 1.25 -2.41
CA THR A 60 4.58 1.49 -2.98
C THR A 60 4.58 2.60 -4.04
N SER A 61 5.74 3.05 -4.43
CA SER A 61 5.96 3.99 -5.53
C SER A 61 6.13 3.30 -6.90
N GLN A 62 6.02 1.98 -6.93
CA GLN A 62 6.18 1.16 -8.14
C GLN A 62 4.91 0.35 -8.40
N PRO A 63 4.61 -0.05 -9.64
CA PRO A 63 3.51 -0.94 -9.91
C PRO A 63 3.77 -2.33 -9.32
N LEU A 64 2.70 -3.01 -8.92
CA LEU A 64 2.71 -4.42 -8.55
C LEU A 64 2.14 -5.24 -9.70
N ILE A 65 2.72 -6.40 -9.94
CA ILE A 65 2.32 -7.32 -11.01
C ILE A 65 2.05 -8.72 -10.46
N ASP A 66 1.31 -9.53 -11.21
CA ASP A 66 0.95 -10.90 -10.85
C ASP A 66 0.37 -11.00 -9.43
N ILE A 67 -0.61 -10.16 -9.13
CA ILE A 67 -1.22 -10.10 -7.81
C ILE A 67 -2.22 -11.24 -7.68
N ASN A 68 -1.98 -12.13 -6.74
CA ASN A 68 -2.91 -13.20 -6.37
C ASN A 68 -3.46 -12.93 -4.96
N ILE A 69 -4.76 -12.98 -4.83
CA ILE A 69 -5.47 -12.72 -3.57
C ILE A 69 -6.19 -13.99 -3.18
N SER A 70 -5.94 -14.47 -1.97
CA SER A 70 -6.52 -15.72 -1.44
C SER A 70 -7.27 -15.47 -0.15
N LEU A 71 -8.53 -15.85 -0.13
CA LEU A 71 -9.40 -15.82 1.04
C LEU A 71 -9.46 -17.21 1.66
N LYS A 72 -9.02 -17.36 2.90
CA LYS A 72 -9.01 -18.64 3.60
C LYS A 72 -10.18 -18.74 4.59
N SER A 73 -11.04 -19.72 4.39
CA SER A 73 -12.18 -20.03 5.26
C SER A 73 -12.18 -21.51 5.64
N GLY A 74 -11.56 -21.83 6.77
CA GLY A 74 -11.33 -23.22 7.18
C GLY A 74 -10.45 -23.96 6.16
N ILE A 75 -11.01 -24.99 5.54
CA ILE A 75 -10.33 -25.77 4.47
C ILE A 75 -10.55 -25.20 3.07
N LEU A 76 -11.50 -24.28 2.92
CA LEU A 76 -11.83 -23.66 1.64
C LEU A 76 -10.91 -22.48 1.38
N VAL A 77 -10.43 -22.40 0.14
CA VAL A 77 -9.64 -21.26 -0.36
C VAL A 77 -10.33 -20.72 -1.61
N PHE A 78 -10.63 -19.45 -1.59
CA PHE A 78 -11.15 -18.73 -2.75
C PHE A 78 -10.07 -17.74 -3.21
N SER A 79 -9.86 -17.64 -4.49
CA SER A 79 -8.81 -16.76 -5.04
C SER A 79 -9.30 -15.96 -6.22
N ASP A 80 -8.65 -14.80 -6.41
CA ASP A 80 -8.75 -13.96 -7.59
C ASP A 80 -7.35 -13.47 -7.97
N THR A 81 -7.16 -13.15 -9.24
CA THR A 81 -5.87 -12.71 -9.78
C THR A 81 -6.02 -11.40 -10.53
N ILE A 82 -5.18 -10.45 -10.18
CA ILE A 82 -5.09 -9.16 -10.85
C ILE A 82 -3.73 -9.07 -11.53
N GLY A 83 -3.72 -8.76 -12.82
CA GLY A 83 -2.47 -8.70 -13.57
C GLY A 83 -1.55 -7.56 -13.12
N ARG A 84 -2.11 -6.40 -12.79
CA ARG A 84 -1.34 -5.19 -12.46
C ARG A 84 -2.13 -4.22 -11.59
N LEU A 85 -1.42 -3.56 -10.67
CA LEU A 85 -1.91 -2.48 -9.81
C LEU A 85 -0.86 -1.36 -9.81
N GLU A 86 -1.20 -0.20 -10.32
CA GLU A 86 -0.27 0.93 -10.43
C GLU A 86 0.17 1.46 -9.06
N ALA A 87 1.24 2.24 -9.06
CA ALA A 87 1.71 2.91 -7.84
C ALA A 87 0.60 3.76 -7.22
N LYS A 88 0.35 3.57 -5.92
CA LYS A 88 -0.72 4.27 -5.18
C LYS A 88 -2.14 4.03 -5.69
N GLU A 89 -2.33 3.09 -6.61
CA GLU A 89 -3.68 2.72 -7.07
C GLU A 89 -4.45 2.00 -5.99
N LYS A 90 -5.74 2.34 -5.89
CA LYS A 90 -6.73 1.65 -5.07
C LYS A 90 -7.71 0.93 -5.98
N ARG A 91 -7.96 -0.35 -5.71
CA ARG A 91 -8.87 -1.18 -6.50
C ARG A 91 -9.87 -1.92 -5.61
N GLN A 92 -11.12 -1.94 -6.08
CA GLN A 92 -12.21 -2.70 -5.46
C GLN A 92 -12.43 -3.99 -6.24
N ILE A 93 -12.53 -5.09 -5.52
CA ILE A 93 -12.74 -6.44 -6.06
C ILE A 93 -14.01 -6.97 -5.42
N ARG A 94 -14.95 -7.43 -6.21
CA ARG A 94 -16.22 -7.96 -5.67
C ARG A 94 -15.97 -9.31 -5.04
N HIS A 95 -16.73 -9.61 -3.99
CA HIS A 95 -16.68 -10.93 -3.35
C HIS A 95 -16.98 -12.06 -4.35
N SER A 96 -17.90 -11.82 -5.32
CA SER A 96 -18.25 -12.80 -6.35
C SER A 96 -17.14 -13.11 -7.35
N ASP A 97 -16.11 -12.28 -7.43
CA ASP A 97 -15.00 -12.47 -8.36
C ASP A 97 -14.01 -13.51 -7.83
N PHE A 98 -14.03 -13.74 -6.51
CA PHE A 98 -13.26 -14.82 -5.91
C PHE A 98 -13.94 -16.18 -6.16
N SER A 99 -13.15 -17.14 -6.61
CA SER A 99 -13.63 -18.51 -6.84
C SER A 99 -12.72 -19.55 -6.18
N SER A 100 -13.32 -20.65 -5.78
CA SER A 100 -12.60 -21.83 -5.32
C SER A 100 -12.12 -22.66 -6.50
N ARG A 101 -11.30 -23.65 -6.23
CA ARG A 101 -10.71 -24.52 -7.27
C ARG A 101 -11.75 -25.27 -8.10
N ASP A 102 -12.92 -25.54 -7.53
CA ASP A 102 -14.06 -26.20 -8.21
C ASP A 102 -14.97 -25.22 -8.96
N GLY A 103 -14.63 -23.92 -8.97
CA GLY A 103 -15.39 -22.88 -9.68
C GLY A 103 -16.53 -22.28 -8.84
N THR A 104 -16.67 -22.63 -7.58
CA THR A 104 -17.69 -22.03 -6.70
C THR A 104 -17.29 -20.60 -6.37
N SER A 105 -18.18 -19.63 -6.64
CA SER A 105 -17.96 -18.24 -6.28
C SER A 105 -18.06 -18.02 -4.77
N PHE A 106 -17.22 -17.14 -4.25
CA PHE A 106 -17.22 -16.78 -2.85
C PHE A 106 -18.47 -15.97 -2.48
N SER A 107 -19.04 -16.29 -1.32
CA SER A 107 -20.12 -15.54 -0.68
C SER A 107 -20.00 -15.64 0.83
N LEU A 108 -20.18 -14.51 1.52
CA LEU A 108 -20.20 -14.46 2.99
C LEU A 108 -21.33 -15.29 3.62
N ARG A 109 -22.34 -15.72 2.83
CA ARG A 109 -23.38 -16.63 3.27
C ARG A 109 -22.89 -18.09 3.35
N ILE A 110 -21.90 -18.43 2.50
CA ILE A 110 -21.39 -19.80 2.38
C ILE A 110 -20.12 -19.97 3.22
N ALA A 111 -19.26 -18.96 3.21
CA ALA A 111 -17.95 -19.02 3.83
C ALA A 111 -17.64 -17.71 4.57
N LYS A 112 -17.04 -17.83 5.74
CA LYS A 112 -16.53 -16.69 6.52
C LYS A 112 -15.01 -16.77 6.52
N PRO A 113 -14.32 -15.93 5.75
CA PRO A 113 -12.86 -15.91 5.76
C PRO A 113 -12.34 -15.53 7.14
N ARG A 114 -11.19 -16.04 7.49
CA ARG A 114 -10.44 -15.62 8.67
C ARG A 114 -9.29 -14.69 8.27
N ASP A 115 -8.65 -15.07 7.19
CA ASP A 115 -7.46 -14.39 6.73
C ASP A 115 -7.55 -14.17 5.22
N ILE A 116 -6.93 -13.09 4.77
CA ILE A 116 -6.68 -12.77 3.38
C ILE A 116 -5.16 -12.72 3.18
N THR A 117 -4.67 -13.50 2.24
CA THR A 117 -3.26 -13.52 1.86
C THR A 117 -3.14 -12.96 0.45
N ILE A 118 -2.23 -12.03 0.26
CA ILE A 118 -1.97 -11.42 -1.04
C ILE A 118 -0.49 -11.61 -1.36
N THR A 119 -0.24 -12.18 -2.52
CA THR A 119 1.08 -12.27 -3.11
C THR A 119 1.15 -11.39 -4.35
N ALA A 120 2.26 -10.74 -4.57
CA ALA A 120 2.51 -9.89 -5.73
C ALA A 120 3.99 -9.93 -6.11
N LYS A 121 4.32 -9.41 -7.26
CA LYS A 121 5.71 -9.18 -7.67
C LYS A 121 5.91 -7.68 -7.92
N ASN A 122 7.09 -7.19 -7.59
CA ASN A 122 7.52 -5.87 -8.06
C ASN A 122 8.10 -5.99 -9.49
N PRO A 123 8.39 -4.89 -10.19
CA PRO A 123 8.96 -4.91 -11.54
C PRO A 123 10.31 -5.63 -11.64
N ASP A 124 11.07 -5.72 -10.54
CA ASP A 124 12.34 -6.42 -10.48
C ASP A 124 12.17 -7.95 -10.33
N GLY A 125 10.91 -8.42 -10.27
CA GLY A 125 10.59 -9.84 -10.12
C GLY A 125 10.65 -10.37 -8.69
N LYS A 126 10.90 -9.51 -7.70
CA LYS A 126 10.89 -9.92 -6.29
C LYS A 126 9.45 -10.18 -5.85
N GLN A 127 9.24 -11.37 -5.28
CA GLN A 127 7.95 -11.73 -4.70
C GLN A 127 7.75 -11.06 -3.35
N LEU A 128 6.56 -10.54 -3.16
CA LEU A 128 6.08 -9.90 -1.95
C LEU A 128 4.85 -10.66 -1.46
N GLU A 129 4.68 -10.77 -0.14
CA GLU A 129 3.53 -11.42 0.46
C GLU A 129 3.06 -10.63 1.68
N THR A 130 1.77 -10.51 1.84
CA THR A 130 1.13 -9.95 3.03
C THR A 130 -0.08 -10.77 3.41
N THR A 131 -0.34 -10.85 4.72
CA THR A 131 -1.54 -11.51 5.26
C THR A 131 -2.22 -10.54 6.22
N ALA A 132 -3.51 -10.36 6.03
CA ALA A 132 -4.36 -9.57 6.90
C ALA A 132 -5.53 -10.43 7.44
N ARG A 133 -6.03 -10.08 8.61
CA ARG A 133 -7.25 -10.70 9.13
C ARG A 133 -8.47 -10.12 8.44
N TRP A 134 -9.43 -10.99 8.15
CA TRP A 134 -10.74 -10.58 7.71
C TRP A 134 -11.51 -9.94 8.88
N GLN A 135 -12.14 -8.80 8.64
CA GLN A 135 -12.95 -8.05 9.61
C GLN A 135 -14.44 -8.12 9.31
#